data_5e46ac261a0c4d547428a35de34370d6
#
_entry.id   5e46ac261a0c4d547428a35de34370d6
#
_cell.length_a   1.000
_cell.length_b   1.000
_cell.length_c   1.000
_cell.angle_alpha   90.00
_cell.angle_beta   90.00
_cell.angle_gamma   90.00
#
_symmetry.space_group_name_H-M   'P 1'
#
loop_
_entity.id
_entity.type
_entity.pdbx_description
1 polymer ?
#
loop_
_entity_poly.entity_id
_entity_poly.type
_entity_poly.pdbx_seq_one_letter_code
_entity_poly.pdbx_strand_id
1 'polypeptide(L)'
;MRHTYACAMRWADMDALNHVNNVAYADYLREARLAYAEEAGVRARPMTALAIDYRAPLVFRPEPVLVTTTVEDDVLVQEISDRREDGTTTVYVQARTTLADGAPPAPLRPDEALTGRLPVAGRARDLGVDGDVDQVATLELLQEARVAYATVVGARGLPWVVVRSETTFVRPLPRRATYAVHAGIGKIGRSSFEIVAQLVDDAQVFASSRNVMIGFDPEAGRARPLTDGERTQLEPHVVAG
;
A
#
# COMPACT_ATOMS: atom_id res chain seq x y z
N MET A 1 12.74 21.91 -2.46
CA MET A 1 13.92 21.17 -2.94
C MET A 1 13.44 19.92 -3.67
N ARG A 2 14.06 19.56 -4.77
CA ARG A 2 13.73 18.34 -5.54
C ARG A 2 14.95 17.42 -5.53
N HIS A 3 14.77 16.18 -5.11
CA HIS A 3 15.80 15.15 -5.08
C HIS A 3 15.39 14.00 -6.00
N THR A 4 16.35 13.35 -6.65
CA THR A 4 16.10 12.18 -7.51
C THR A 4 17.02 11.05 -7.13
N TYR A 5 16.44 9.91 -6.83
CA TYR A 5 17.14 8.68 -6.44
C TYR A 5 16.93 7.61 -7.52
N ALA A 6 18.02 6.98 -7.95
CA ALA A 6 17.98 5.84 -8.87
C ALA A 6 17.85 4.55 -8.07
N CYS A 7 16.67 3.94 -8.10
CA CYS A 7 16.35 2.74 -7.34
C CYS A 7 16.47 1.50 -8.22
N ALA A 8 17.40 0.60 -7.88
CA ALA A 8 17.55 -0.69 -8.55
C ALA A 8 16.42 -1.63 -8.14
N MET A 9 15.78 -2.26 -9.12
CA MET A 9 14.78 -3.30 -8.88
C MET A 9 15.45 -4.63 -8.51
N ARG A 10 14.75 -5.45 -7.72
CA ARG A 10 15.17 -6.81 -7.38
C ARG A 10 14.19 -7.81 -7.99
N TRP A 11 14.66 -8.98 -8.39
CA TRP A 11 13.77 -10.05 -8.83
C TRP A 11 12.73 -10.43 -7.77
N ALA A 12 13.09 -10.34 -6.48
CA ALA A 12 12.20 -10.62 -5.36
C ALA A 12 11.05 -9.63 -5.19
N ASP A 13 11.08 -8.48 -5.88
CA ASP A 13 10.03 -7.46 -5.82
C ASP A 13 8.82 -7.82 -6.71
N MET A 14 8.93 -8.90 -7.52
CA MET A 14 7.90 -9.28 -8.49
C MET A 14 6.76 -10.08 -7.85
N ASP A 15 5.55 -9.83 -8.34
CA ASP A 15 4.35 -10.59 -7.96
C ASP A 15 4.00 -11.70 -8.99
N ALA A 16 2.91 -12.40 -8.73
CA ALA A 16 2.42 -13.48 -9.59
C ALA A 16 1.92 -13.01 -10.98
N LEU A 17 1.71 -11.72 -11.17
CA LEU A 17 1.34 -11.10 -12.46
C LEU A 17 2.56 -10.66 -13.26
N ASN A 18 3.77 -10.98 -12.80
CA ASN A 18 5.04 -10.53 -13.37
C ASN A 18 5.18 -9.00 -13.41
N HIS A 19 4.59 -8.32 -12.42
CA HIS A 19 4.75 -6.89 -12.16
C HIS A 19 5.43 -6.69 -10.82
N VAL A 20 6.00 -5.51 -10.60
CA VAL A 20 6.47 -5.12 -9.28
C VAL A 20 5.28 -5.14 -8.31
N ASN A 21 5.44 -5.86 -7.20
CA ASN A 21 4.43 -5.94 -6.15
C ASN A 21 4.10 -4.55 -5.62
N ASN A 22 2.82 -4.28 -5.40
CA ASN A 22 2.38 -2.96 -4.99
C ASN A 22 2.99 -2.47 -3.66
N VAL A 23 3.40 -3.34 -2.75
CA VAL A 23 4.12 -2.95 -1.53
C VAL A 23 5.60 -2.66 -1.80
N ALA A 24 6.23 -3.32 -2.77
CA ALA A 24 7.62 -3.03 -3.13
C ALA A 24 7.83 -1.56 -3.58
N TYR A 25 6.82 -0.94 -4.16
CA TYR A 25 6.88 0.50 -4.44
C TYR A 25 7.04 1.34 -3.17
N ALA A 26 6.42 0.95 -2.05
CA ALA A 26 6.60 1.67 -0.77
C ALA A 26 8.04 1.54 -0.24
N ASP A 27 8.72 0.41 -0.53
CA ASP A 27 10.14 0.24 -0.24
C ASP A 27 11.00 1.17 -1.10
N TYR A 28 10.76 1.26 -2.40
CA TYR A 28 11.45 2.21 -3.29
C TYR A 28 11.26 3.67 -2.85
N LEU A 29 10.04 4.03 -2.45
CA LEU A 29 9.75 5.36 -1.90
C LEU A 29 10.50 5.60 -0.59
N ARG A 30 10.66 4.57 0.27
CA ARG A 30 11.44 4.64 1.51
C ARG A 30 12.91 4.87 1.22
N GLU A 31 13.52 4.10 0.32
CA GLU A 31 14.93 4.26 -0.06
C GLU A 31 15.20 5.70 -0.52
N ALA A 32 14.34 6.25 -1.36
CA ALA A 32 14.46 7.64 -1.82
C ALA A 32 14.29 8.66 -0.68
N ARG A 33 13.42 8.39 0.32
CA ARG A 33 13.28 9.26 1.51
C ARG A 33 14.53 9.23 2.38
N LEU A 34 15.14 8.06 2.55
CA LEU A 34 16.38 7.91 3.32
C LEU A 34 17.52 8.64 2.65
N ALA A 35 17.70 8.46 1.33
CA ALA A 35 18.70 9.17 0.56
C ALA A 35 18.51 10.70 0.58
N TYR A 36 17.26 11.15 0.47
CA TYR A 36 16.92 12.58 0.62
C TYR A 36 17.29 13.11 2.01
N ALA A 37 16.96 12.38 3.06
CA ALA A 37 17.24 12.80 4.45
C ALA A 37 18.75 12.88 4.70
N GLU A 38 19.52 11.95 4.17
CA GLU A 38 20.98 11.94 4.25
C GLU A 38 21.59 13.14 3.52
N GLU A 39 21.19 13.39 2.26
CA GLU A 39 21.68 14.54 1.46
C GLU A 39 21.29 15.89 2.10
N ALA A 40 20.08 15.98 2.63
CA ALA A 40 19.61 17.20 3.31
C ALA A 40 20.19 17.40 4.71
N GLY A 41 20.91 16.41 5.27
CA GLY A 41 21.43 16.45 6.63
C GLY A 41 20.35 16.46 7.71
N VAL A 42 19.16 15.89 7.42
CA VAL A 42 18.03 15.84 8.35
C VAL A 42 17.76 14.40 8.80
N ARG A 43 17.20 14.24 10.00
CA ARG A 43 16.82 12.92 10.48
C ARG A 43 15.60 12.41 9.71
N ALA A 44 15.64 11.16 9.26
CA ALA A 44 14.47 10.48 8.73
C ALA A 44 13.36 10.40 9.82
N ARG A 45 12.14 10.81 9.47
CA ARG A 45 10.97 10.81 10.35
C ARG A 45 10.06 9.64 9.99
N PRO A 46 9.37 9.00 10.95
CA PRO A 46 8.36 7.98 10.66
C PRO A 46 7.18 8.59 9.89
N MET A 47 6.50 7.76 9.11
CA MET A 47 5.29 8.16 8.41
C MET A 47 4.09 8.12 9.37
N THR A 48 3.18 9.08 9.22
CA THR A 48 1.83 9.03 9.82
C THR A 48 0.78 8.63 8.78
N ALA A 49 1.02 8.94 7.49
CA ALA A 49 0.18 8.49 6.40
C ALA A 49 0.98 8.28 5.12
N LEU A 50 0.49 7.36 4.30
CA LEU A 50 1.01 7.10 2.95
C LEU A 50 -0.16 6.88 2.00
N ALA A 51 -0.25 7.68 0.95
CA ALA A 51 -1.18 7.48 -0.16
C ALA A 51 -0.39 7.19 -1.44
N ILE A 52 -0.74 6.13 -2.15
CA ILE A 52 -0.08 5.70 -3.40
C ILE A 52 -1.15 5.54 -4.48
N ASP A 53 -0.96 6.24 -5.60
CA ASP A 53 -1.69 6.03 -6.85
C ASP A 53 -0.83 5.22 -7.80
N TYR A 54 -1.30 4.03 -8.20
CA TYR A 54 -0.65 3.17 -9.17
C TYR A 54 -1.16 3.52 -10.57
N ARG A 55 -0.26 4.01 -11.45
CA ARG A 55 -0.59 4.57 -12.75
C ARG A 55 -0.34 3.61 -13.92
N ALA A 56 0.72 2.81 -13.81
CA ALA A 56 1.10 1.84 -14.81
C ALA A 56 1.80 0.64 -14.17
N PRO A 57 1.70 -0.57 -14.74
CA PRO A 57 2.47 -1.70 -14.27
C PRO A 57 3.96 -1.51 -14.58
N LEU A 58 4.81 -1.83 -13.63
CA LEU A 58 6.26 -1.88 -13.80
C LEU A 58 6.70 -3.34 -13.87
N VAL A 59 7.38 -3.71 -14.94
CA VAL A 59 7.98 -5.03 -15.12
C VAL A 59 9.47 -4.99 -14.78
N PHE A 60 10.01 -6.14 -14.37
CA PHE A 60 11.43 -6.26 -14.05
C PHE A 60 12.30 -5.90 -15.25
N ARG A 61 13.36 -5.14 -14.97
CA ARG A 61 14.41 -4.78 -15.90
C ARG A 61 15.71 -4.45 -15.17
N PRO A 62 16.89 -4.51 -15.84
CA PRO A 62 18.17 -4.18 -15.21
C PRO A 62 18.34 -2.70 -14.86
N GLU A 63 17.71 -1.80 -15.64
CA GLU A 63 17.83 -0.37 -15.44
C GLU A 63 17.04 0.07 -14.20
N PRO A 64 17.62 0.95 -13.37
CA PRO A 64 16.92 1.46 -12.20
C PRO A 64 15.74 2.36 -12.60
N VAL A 65 14.73 2.40 -11.76
CA VAL A 65 13.68 3.41 -11.83
C VAL A 65 14.13 4.68 -11.10
N LEU A 66 13.58 5.81 -11.50
CA LEU A 66 13.86 7.09 -10.86
C LEU A 66 12.75 7.42 -9.86
N VAL A 67 13.13 7.68 -8.63
CA VAL A 67 12.23 8.16 -7.60
C VAL A 67 12.52 9.63 -7.34
N THR A 68 11.61 10.49 -7.77
CA THR A 68 11.72 11.93 -7.51
C THR A 68 10.96 12.27 -6.22
N THR A 69 11.61 12.98 -5.31
CA THR A 69 11.02 13.46 -4.05
C THR A 69 11.01 14.98 -4.05
N THR A 70 9.84 15.56 -3.78
CA THR A 70 9.63 17.00 -3.55
C THR A 70 9.00 17.18 -2.17
N VAL A 71 9.44 18.20 -1.43
CA VAL A 71 8.89 18.52 -0.10
C VAL A 71 7.90 19.67 -0.26
N GLU A 72 6.69 19.45 0.21
CA GLU A 72 5.61 20.44 0.29
C GLU A 72 5.14 20.47 1.76
N ASP A 73 5.57 21.47 2.52
CA ASP A 73 5.38 21.56 3.97
C ASP A 73 5.86 20.27 4.69
N ASP A 74 4.97 19.55 5.36
CA ASP A 74 5.25 18.26 6.04
C ASP A 74 4.90 17.04 5.19
N VAL A 75 4.64 17.24 3.90
CA VAL A 75 4.28 16.17 2.96
C VAL A 75 5.41 15.98 1.96
N LEU A 76 5.87 14.74 1.82
CA LEU A 76 6.72 14.34 0.70
C LEU A 76 5.84 13.91 -0.47
N VAL A 77 5.98 14.60 -1.58
CA VAL A 77 5.38 14.19 -2.85
C VAL A 77 6.45 13.43 -3.64
N GLN A 78 6.16 12.18 -3.94
CA GLN A 78 7.10 11.29 -4.60
C GLN A 78 6.50 10.71 -5.88
N GLU A 79 7.34 10.52 -6.89
CA GLU A 79 6.97 9.93 -8.16
C GLU A 79 8.00 8.87 -8.55
N ILE A 80 7.53 7.68 -8.92
CA ILE A 80 8.36 6.64 -9.51
C ILE A 80 8.13 6.65 -11.01
N SER A 81 9.19 6.87 -11.75
CA SER A 81 9.13 6.98 -13.21
C SER A 81 10.37 6.42 -13.87
N ASP A 82 10.32 6.27 -15.17
CA ASP A 82 11.50 6.09 -16.00
C ASP A 82 11.50 7.10 -17.15
N ARG A 83 12.67 7.28 -17.70
CA ARG A 83 12.86 8.03 -18.94
C ARG A 83 13.31 7.04 -20.01
N ARG A 84 12.52 6.89 -21.05
CA ARG A 84 12.84 6.03 -22.18
C ARG A 84 13.88 6.67 -23.10
N GLU A 85 14.49 5.86 -23.96
CA GLU A 85 15.49 6.33 -24.94
C GLU A 85 14.94 7.39 -25.90
N ASP A 86 13.66 7.32 -26.25
CA ASP A 86 12.95 8.30 -27.08
C ASP A 86 12.63 9.62 -26.35
N GLY A 87 13.03 9.73 -25.08
CA GLY A 87 12.81 10.91 -24.24
C GLY A 87 11.44 10.95 -23.56
N THR A 88 10.55 10.00 -23.83
CA THR A 88 9.26 9.90 -23.13
C THR A 88 9.47 9.43 -21.68
N THR A 89 8.58 9.87 -20.79
CA THR A 89 8.57 9.48 -19.38
C THR A 89 7.33 8.64 -19.10
N THR A 90 7.51 7.45 -18.53
CA THR A 90 6.40 6.67 -17.98
C THR A 90 6.37 6.85 -16.47
N VAL A 91 5.24 7.30 -15.94
CA VAL A 91 4.98 7.39 -14.50
C VAL A 91 4.28 6.12 -14.05
N TYR A 92 4.90 5.40 -13.13
CA TYR A 92 4.37 4.15 -12.55
C TYR A 92 3.57 4.40 -11.29
N VAL A 93 4.08 5.31 -10.44
CA VAL A 93 3.49 5.62 -9.13
C VAL A 93 3.58 7.11 -8.86
N GLN A 94 2.52 7.64 -8.24
CA GLN A 94 2.54 8.91 -7.55
C GLN A 94 2.15 8.69 -6.10
N ALA A 95 2.91 9.26 -5.16
CA ALA A 95 2.71 9.05 -3.75
C ALA A 95 2.79 10.34 -2.94
N ARG A 96 2.04 10.37 -1.85
CA ARG A 96 2.09 11.42 -0.83
C ARG A 96 2.35 10.76 0.52
N THR A 97 3.44 11.16 1.16
CA THR A 97 3.83 10.66 2.48
C THR A 97 3.75 11.81 3.48
N THR A 98 2.90 11.68 4.50
CA THR A 98 2.88 12.59 5.63
C THR A 98 3.82 12.07 6.71
N LEU A 99 4.70 12.94 7.20
CA LEU A 99 5.69 12.60 8.22
C LEU A 99 5.21 13.04 9.61
N ALA A 100 5.64 12.30 10.64
CA ALA A 100 5.34 12.65 12.01
C ALA A 100 6.05 13.94 12.42
N ASP A 101 5.30 14.87 13.00
CA ASP A 101 5.80 16.16 13.52
C ASP A 101 5.79 16.18 15.05
N GLY A 102 6.03 15.01 15.65
CA GLY A 102 6.14 14.83 17.10
C GLY A 102 4.85 14.41 17.80
N ALA A 103 3.68 14.76 17.31
CA ALA A 103 2.43 14.28 17.89
C ALA A 103 1.93 13.02 17.14
N PRO A 104 1.63 11.91 17.85
CA PRO A 104 1.03 10.75 17.22
C PRO A 104 -0.37 11.12 16.69
N PRO A 105 -0.85 10.45 15.62
CA PRO A 105 -2.24 10.56 15.19
C PRO A 105 -3.21 10.28 16.34
N ALA A 106 -4.41 10.85 16.27
CA ALA A 106 -5.45 10.57 17.27
C ALA A 106 -5.69 9.04 17.33
N PRO A 107 -5.86 8.47 18.54
CA PRO A 107 -6.11 7.03 18.68
C PRO A 107 -7.42 6.66 17.99
N LEU A 108 -7.35 5.62 17.14
CA LEU A 108 -8.51 5.01 16.51
C LEU A 108 -9.00 3.83 17.35
N ARG A 109 -10.31 3.60 17.34
CA ARG A 109 -10.92 2.37 17.87
C ARG A 109 -11.15 1.38 16.74
N PRO A 110 -11.10 0.06 17.02
CA PRO A 110 -11.52 -0.93 16.06
C PRO A 110 -12.95 -0.66 15.59
N ASP A 111 -13.14 -0.73 14.28
CA ASP A 111 -14.46 -0.57 13.66
C ASP A 111 -15.18 -1.94 13.67
N GLU A 112 -16.27 -2.04 14.42
CA GLU A 112 -17.07 -3.25 14.55
C GLU A 112 -17.78 -3.64 13.25
N ALA A 113 -18.00 -2.70 12.34
CA ALA A 113 -18.58 -2.94 11.04
C ALA A 113 -17.63 -3.75 10.12
N LEU A 114 -16.32 -3.74 10.40
CA LEU A 114 -15.34 -4.58 9.70
C LEU A 114 -15.47 -6.03 10.18
N THR A 115 -16.31 -6.83 9.53
CA THR A 115 -16.64 -8.20 9.98
C THR A 115 -15.64 -9.27 9.56
N GLY A 116 -14.81 -9.01 8.53
CA GLY A 116 -13.69 -9.90 8.15
C GLY A 116 -12.68 -9.98 9.28
N ARG A 117 -12.29 -11.20 9.67
CA ARG A 117 -11.30 -11.47 10.72
C ARG A 117 -10.18 -12.30 10.13
N LEU A 118 -9.03 -11.70 9.95
CA LEU A 118 -7.92 -12.28 9.19
C LEU A 118 -6.68 -12.37 10.07
N PRO A 119 -6.23 -13.55 10.45
CA PRO A 119 -4.93 -13.72 11.09
C PRO A 119 -3.82 -13.58 10.04
N VAL A 120 -2.79 -12.80 10.34
CA VAL A 120 -1.62 -12.63 9.50
C VAL A 120 -0.37 -12.96 10.31
N ALA A 121 0.49 -13.85 9.76
CA ALA A 121 1.70 -14.28 10.45
C ALA A 121 2.79 -13.20 10.39
N GLY A 122 3.34 -12.86 11.57
CA GLY A 122 4.52 -12.03 11.68
C GLY A 122 5.81 -12.83 11.52
N ARG A 123 6.84 -12.22 10.95
CA ARG A 123 8.17 -12.81 10.71
C ARG A 123 9.26 -11.99 11.39
N ALA A 124 10.40 -12.61 11.67
CA ALA A 124 11.53 -11.90 12.27
C ALA A 124 12.07 -10.77 11.38
N ARG A 125 11.99 -10.93 10.05
CA ARG A 125 12.42 -9.93 9.08
C ARG A 125 11.56 -8.67 9.05
N ASP A 126 10.36 -8.72 9.64
CA ASP A 126 9.41 -7.62 9.62
C ASP A 126 9.81 -6.50 10.60
N LEU A 127 10.83 -6.76 11.44
CA LEU A 127 11.25 -5.83 12.48
C LEU A 127 12.15 -4.73 11.93
N GLY A 128 11.86 -3.50 12.34
CA GLY A 128 12.74 -2.36 12.20
C GLY A 128 13.87 -2.36 13.23
N VAL A 129 14.72 -1.35 13.14
CA VAL A 129 15.91 -1.19 14.03
C VAL A 129 15.56 -0.90 15.48
N ASP A 130 14.36 -0.41 15.74
CA ASP A 130 13.80 -0.10 17.06
C ASP A 130 13.13 -1.29 17.75
N GLY A 131 13.00 -2.42 17.03
CA GLY A 131 12.40 -3.67 17.52
C GLY A 131 10.88 -3.76 17.31
N ASP A 132 10.23 -2.71 16.86
CA ASP A 132 8.86 -2.73 16.37
C ASP A 132 8.82 -3.19 14.90
N VAL A 133 7.63 -3.50 14.39
CA VAL A 133 7.44 -3.84 12.98
C VAL A 133 7.69 -2.61 12.11
N ASP A 134 8.52 -2.76 11.10
CA ASP A 134 8.79 -1.71 10.11
C ASP A 134 7.52 -1.28 9.38
N GLN A 135 7.45 0.00 9.00
CA GLN A 135 6.25 0.54 8.34
C GLN A 135 5.98 -0.06 6.96
N VAL A 136 7.02 -0.47 6.21
CA VAL A 136 6.82 -1.20 4.94
C VAL A 136 6.34 -2.62 5.22
N ALA A 137 6.90 -3.29 6.24
CA ALA A 137 6.39 -4.59 6.67
C ALA A 137 4.94 -4.53 7.17
N THR A 138 4.53 -3.42 7.81
CA THR A 138 3.12 -3.19 8.17
C THR A 138 2.22 -3.16 6.92
N LEU A 139 2.69 -2.57 5.82
CA LEU A 139 1.96 -2.60 4.53
C LEU A 139 1.92 -4.02 3.94
N GLU A 140 3.00 -4.82 4.08
CA GLU A 140 3.00 -6.23 3.69
C GLU A 140 1.92 -7.02 4.46
N LEU A 141 1.82 -6.85 5.79
CA LEU A 141 0.80 -7.50 6.61
C LEU A 141 -0.62 -7.14 6.16
N LEU A 142 -0.87 -5.85 5.87
CA LEU A 142 -2.16 -5.38 5.34
C LEU A 142 -2.45 -5.93 3.94
N GLN A 143 -1.43 -6.09 3.09
CA GLN A 143 -1.56 -6.73 1.79
C GLN A 143 -1.92 -8.21 1.90
N GLU A 144 -1.23 -8.97 2.77
CA GLU A 144 -1.55 -10.39 3.03
C GLU A 144 -3.01 -10.54 3.46
N ALA A 145 -3.48 -9.68 4.37
CA ALA A 145 -4.87 -9.66 4.78
C ALA A 145 -5.82 -9.34 3.60
N ARG A 146 -5.49 -8.37 2.76
CA ARG A 146 -6.29 -8.02 1.58
C ARG A 146 -6.42 -9.20 0.61
N VAL A 147 -5.33 -9.91 0.35
CA VAL A 147 -5.32 -11.11 -0.51
C VAL A 147 -6.15 -12.24 0.12
N ALA A 148 -6.00 -12.47 1.43
CA ALA A 148 -6.82 -13.45 2.14
C ALA A 148 -8.31 -13.07 2.14
N TYR A 149 -8.62 -11.78 2.28
CA TYR A 149 -9.99 -11.27 2.27
C TYR A 149 -10.69 -11.47 0.92
N ALA A 150 -9.97 -11.40 -0.19
CA ALA A 150 -10.51 -11.76 -1.50
C ALA A 150 -11.07 -13.21 -1.54
N THR A 151 -10.46 -14.12 -0.77
CA THR A 151 -11.01 -15.49 -0.62
C THR A 151 -12.27 -15.52 0.24
N VAL A 152 -12.33 -14.72 1.30
CA VAL A 152 -13.50 -14.61 2.19
C VAL A 152 -14.72 -14.13 1.42
N VAL A 153 -14.56 -13.15 0.55
CA VAL A 153 -15.65 -12.61 -0.29
C VAL A 153 -15.93 -13.47 -1.55
N GLY A 154 -15.36 -14.68 -1.63
CA GLY A 154 -15.60 -15.60 -2.74
C GLY A 154 -14.91 -15.23 -4.07
N ALA A 155 -13.97 -14.32 -4.03
CA ALA A 155 -13.39 -13.68 -5.21
C ALA A 155 -11.97 -14.17 -5.55
N ARG A 156 -11.58 -15.34 -5.04
CA ARG A 156 -10.25 -15.90 -5.31
C ARG A 156 -10.01 -16.09 -6.81
N GLY A 157 -8.93 -15.49 -7.31
CA GLY A 157 -8.51 -15.62 -8.72
C GLY A 157 -9.26 -14.71 -9.68
N LEU A 158 -10.13 -13.82 -9.18
CA LEU A 158 -10.70 -12.79 -10.04
C LEU A 158 -9.63 -11.76 -10.41
N PRO A 159 -9.66 -11.27 -11.65
CA PRO A 159 -8.67 -10.31 -12.15
C PRO A 159 -8.98 -8.90 -11.60
N TRP A 160 -8.65 -8.70 -10.33
CA TRP A 160 -8.72 -7.39 -9.68
C TRP A 160 -7.32 -6.85 -9.42
N VAL A 161 -7.14 -5.58 -9.67
CA VAL A 161 -5.88 -4.88 -9.38
C VAL A 161 -6.12 -3.67 -8.49
N VAL A 162 -5.14 -3.37 -7.65
CA VAL A 162 -5.16 -2.16 -6.82
C VAL A 162 -4.70 -0.97 -7.68
N VAL A 163 -5.42 0.14 -7.60
CA VAL A 163 -5.07 1.39 -8.29
C VAL A 163 -4.78 2.54 -7.33
N ARG A 164 -5.20 2.42 -6.08
CA ARG A 164 -4.89 3.36 -5.02
C ARG A 164 -4.83 2.64 -3.68
N SER A 165 -3.85 3.01 -2.87
CA SER A 165 -3.70 2.56 -1.48
C SER A 165 -3.50 3.77 -0.59
N GLU A 166 -4.26 3.85 0.49
CA GLU A 166 -4.11 4.86 1.54
C GLU A 166 -3.94 4.14 2.86
N THR A 167 -2.90 4.47 3.61
CA THR A 167 -2.63 3.89 4.93
C THR A 167 -2.31 4.98 5.93
N THR A 168 -2.96 4.92 7.08
CA THR A 168 -2.66 5.73 8.27
C THR A 168 -1.96 4.84 9.30
N PHE A 169 -0.79 5.26 9.76
CA PHE A 169 -0.04 4.62 10.84
C PHE A 169 -0.39 5.33 12.14
N VAL A 170 -1.10 4.65 13.01
CA VAL A 170 -1.66 5.23 14.24
C VAL A 170 -0.65 5.18 15.38
N ARG A 171 0.10 4.07 15.48
CA ARG A 171 1.11 3.83 16.52
C ARG A 171 2.11 2.79 16.08
N PRO A 172 3.29 2.68 16.73
CA PRO A 172 4.23 1.59 16.51
C PRO A 172 3.57 0.23 16.70
N LEU A 173 3.88 -0.72 15.84
CA LEU A 173 3.33 -2.07 15.86
C LEU A 173 4.31 -3.01 16.55
N PRO A 174 4.01 -3.52 17.78
CA PRO A 174 4.94 -4.39 18.48
C PRO A 174 5.03 -5.76 17.81
N ARG A 175 6.17 -6.42 17.97
CA ARG A 175 6.39 -7.78 17.47
C ARG A 175 5.38 -8.78 18.02
N ARG A 176 4.77 -9.56 17.13
CA ARG A 176 3.88 -10.70 17.44
C ARG A 176 4.09 -11.84 16.45
N ALA A 177 3.75 -13.06 16.87
CA ALA A 177 3.74 -14.22 15.96
C ALA A 177 2.57 -14.14 14.96
N THR A 178 1.44 -13.56 15.40
CA THR A 178 0.24 -13.39 14.59
C THR A 178 -0.39 -12.04 14.91
N TYR A 179 -0.84 -11.36 13.86
CA TYR A 179 -1.58 -10.11 13.93
C TYR A 179 -3.02 -10.34 13.51
N ALA A 180 -3.95 -9.59 14.09
CA ALA A 180 -5.34 -9.57 13.65
C ALA A 180 -5.56 -8.39 12.70
N VAL A 181 -6.17 -8.67 11.54
CA VAL A 181 -6.65 -7.64 10.62
C VAL A 181 -8.15 -7.78 10.47
N HIS A 182 -8.87 -6.71 10.74
CA HIS A 182 -10.30 -6.61 10.46
C HIS A 182 -10.48 -5.97 9.10
N ALA A 183 -11.35 -6.51 8.25
CA ALA A 183 -11.59 -6.00 6.91
C ALA A 183 -13.07 -5.99 6.54
N GLY A 184 -13.40 -5.13 5.58
CA GLY A 184 -14.73 -5.00 5.00
C GLY A 184 -14.66 -4.40 3.60
N ILE A 185 -15.80 -4.44 2.90
CA ILE A 185 -15.98 -3.73 1.64
C ILE A 185 -16.49 -2.32 1.96
N GLY A 186 -15.80 -1.32 1.48
CA GLY A 186 -16.27 0.06 1.52
C GLY A 186 -17.27 0.35 0.39
N LYS A 187 -17.02 1.38 -0.38
CA LYS A 187 -17.87 1.77 -1.50
C LYS A 187 -17.70 0.83 -2.69
N ILE A 188 -18.82 0.45 -3.33
CA ILE A 188 -18.83 -0.26 -4.62
C ILE A 188 -19.26 0.74 -5.70
N GLY A 189 -18.39 0.97 -6.69
CA GLY A 189 -18.63 1.77 -7.88
C GLY A 189 -18.96 0.91 -9.11
N ARG A 190 -18.97 1.51 -10.30
CA ARG A 190 -19.23 0.80 -11.56
C ARG A 190 -18.12 -0.20 -11.90
N SER A 191 -16.87 0.23 -11.83
CA SER A 191 -15.67 -0.56 -12.21
C SER A 191 -14.72 -0.76 -11.04
N SER A 192 -15.05 -0.27 -9.83
CA SER A 192 -14.19 -0.27 -8.67
C SER A 192 -14.95 -0.59 -7.41
N PHE A 193 -14.21 -1.02 -6.39
CA PHE A 193 -14.69 -1.15 -5.02
C PHE A 193 -13.53 -0.87 -4.06
N GLU A 194 -13.87 -0.63 -2.80
CA GLU A 194 -12.88 -0.37 -1.77
C GLU A 194 -12.80 -1.56 -0.82
N ILE A 195 -11.56 -1.97 -0.49
CA ILE A 195 -11.30 -2.82 0.68
C ILE A 195 -10.76 -1.90 1.76
N VAL A 196 -11.47 -1.84 2.87
CA VAL A 196 -11.06 -1.13 4.08
C VAL A 196 -10.60 -2.13 5.12
N ALA A 197 -9.49 -1.83 5.82
CA ALA A 197 -8.93 -2.75 6.79
C ALA A 197 -8.27 -1.99 7.95
N GLN A 198 -8.26 -2.63 9.12
CA GLN A 198 -7.56 -2.16 10.30
C GLN A 198 -6.71 -3.30 10.87
N LEU A 199 -5.44 -3.02 11.13
CA LEU A 199 -4.55 -3.89 11.89
C LEU A 199 -4.76 -3.56 13.36
N VAL A 200 -5.23 -4.55 14.13
CA VAL A 200 -5.79 -4.33 15.46
C VAL A 200 -5.22 -5.29 16.50
N ASP A 201 -5.38 -4.91 17.74
CA ASP A 201 -5.19 -5.74 18.93
C ASP A 201 -6.23 -5.32 19.97
N ASP A 202 -7.13 -6.24 20.31
CA ASP A 202 -8.24 -6.05 21.24
C ASP A 202 -8.96 -4.69 21.09
N ALA A 203 -8.47 -3.65 21.79
CA ALA A 203 -9.08 -2.32 21.82
C ALA A 203 -8.31 -1.27 21.01
N GLN A 204 -7.24 -1.65 20.31
CA GLN A 204 -6.31 -0.69 19.68
C GLN A 204 -6.17 -0.93 18.17
N VAL A 205 -6.08 0.18 17.43
CA VAL A 205 -5.72 0.17 16.01
C VAL A 205 -4.27 0.64 15.87
N PHE A 206 -3.45 -0.12 15.16
CA PHE A 206 -2.06 0.22 14.84
C PHE A 206 -1.93 0.89 13.48
N ALA A 207 -2.67 0.37 12.51
CA ALA A 207 -2.76 0.97 11.18
C ALA A 207 -4.16 0.77 10.60
N SER A 208 -4.57 1.70 9.75
CA SER A 208 -5.81 1.64 8.99
C SER A 208 -5.50 1.82 7.52
N SER A 209 -6.12 1.05 6.65
CA SER A 209 -5.92 1.15 5.20
C SER A 209 -7.21 1.17 4.43
N ARG A 210 -7.19 1.87 3.28
CA ARG A 210 -8.22 1.88 2.25
C ARG A 210 -7.55 1.59 0.92
N ASN A 211 -8.01 0.57 0.21
CA ASN A 211 -7.48 0.19 -1.08
C ASN A 211 -8.59 0.24 -2.12
N VAL A 212 -8.39 1.01 -3.19
CA VAL A 212 -9.30 1.04 -4.34
C VAL A 212 -8.87 -0.06 -5.30
N MET A 213 -9.77 -1.02 -5.47
CA MET A 213 -9.63 -2.15 -6.39
C MET A 213 -10.46 -1.89 -7.64
N ILE A 214 -9.97 -2.34 -8.80
CA ILE A 214 -10.75 -2.30 -10.06
C ILE A 214 -10.85 -3.68 -10.67
N GLY A 215 -11.96 -3.93 -11.36
CA GLY A 215 -12.05 -5.03 -12.31
C GLY A 215 -11.04 -4.78 -13.45
N PHE A 216 -10.25 -5.79 -13.79
CA PHE A 216 -9.22 -5.69 -14.80
C PHE A 216 -9.44 -6.74 -15.89
N ASP A 217 -9.20 -6.35 -17.11
CA ASP A 217 -9.18 -7.23 -18.28
C ASP A 217 -7.71 -7.47 -18.66
N PRO A 218 -7.15 -8.65 -18.35
CA PRO A 218 -5.73 -8.92 -18.61
C PRO A 218 -5.40 -9.03 -20.11
N GLU A 219 -6.36 -9.40 -20.96
CA GLU A 219 -6.14 -9.48 -22.40
C GLU A 219 -6.12 -8.08 -23.03
N ALA A 220 -7.05 -7.22 -22.62
CA ALA A 220 -7.13 -5.84 -23.10
C ALA A 220 -6.19 -4.89 -22.35
N GLY A 221 -5.58 -5.32 -21.23
CA GLY A 221 -4.68 -4.51 -20.40
C GLY A 221 -5.35 -3.27 -19.77
N ARG A 222 -6.66 -3.32 -19.48
CA ARG A 222 -7.43 -2.14 -19.05
C ARG A 222 -8.51 -2.48 -18.00
N ALA A 223 -8.96 -1.43 -17.34
CA ALA A 223 -10.10 -1.52 -16.43
C ALA A 223 -11.38 -1.97 -17.17
N ARG A 224 -12.19 -2.79 -16.50
CA ARG A 224 -13.54 -3.20 -16.93
C ARG A 224 -14.58 -2.95 -15.83
N PRO A 225 -15.86 -2.85 -16.19
CA PRO A 225 -16.92 -2.87 -15.19
C PRO A 225 -16.88 -4.14 -14.35
N LEU A 226 -17.30 -4.03 -13.10
CA LEU A 226 -17.58 -5.19 -12.25
C LEU A 226 -18.76 -5.95 -12.83
N THR A 227 -18.67 -7.27 -12.90
CA THR A 227 -19.79 -8.13 -13.31
C THR A 227 -20.87 -8.18 -12.22
N ASP A 228 -22.07 -8.59 -12.57
CA ASP A 228 -23.18 -8.77 -11.60
C ASP A 228 -22.78 -9.82 -10.54
N GLY A 229 -22.09 -10.89 -10.93
CA GLY A 229 -21.59 -11.91 -10.02
C GLY A 229 -20.60 -11.33 -9.00
N GLU A 230 -19.63 -10.51 -9.45
CA GLU A 230 -18.68 -9.83 -8.57
C GLU A 230 -19.42 -8.91 -7.58
N ARG A 231 -20.41 -8.16 -8.04
CA ARG A 231 -21.22 -7.29 -7.18
C ARG A 231 -21.97 -8.08 -6.12
N THR A 232 -22.65 -9.15 -6.52
CA THR A 232 -23.40 -10.03 -5.62
C THR A 232 -22.50 -10.63 -4.54
N GLN A 233 -21.23 -10.93 -4.85
CA GLN A 233 -20.24 -11.40 -3.88
C GLN A 233 -19.79 -10.31 -2.91
N LEU A 234 -19.64 -9.07 -3.37
CA LEU A 234 -19.13 -7.96 -2.56
C LEU A 234 -20.19 -7.35 -1.63
N GLU A 235 -21.44 -7.22 -2.11
CA GLU A 235 -22.54 -6.54 -1.40
C GLU A 235 -22.78 -7.01 0.04
N PRO A 236 -22.76 -8.31 0.37
CA PRO A 236 -22.96 -8.78 1.75
C PRO A 236 -21.87 -8.33 2.74
N HIS A 237 -20.75 -7.86 2.24
CA HIS A 237 -19.56 -7.46 3.03
C HIS A 237 -19.40 -5.95 3.13
N VAL A 238 -20.34 -5.18 2.58
CA VAL A 238 -20.31 -3.71 2.63
C VAL A 238 -20.51 -3.26 4.06
N VAL A 239 -19.56 -2.46 4.54
CA VAL A 239 -19.67 -1.82 5.86
C VAL A 239 -20.68 -0.67 5.79
N ALA A 240 -21.58 -0.64 6.75
CA ALA A 240 -22.50 0.49 6.89
C ALA A 240 -21.67 1.74 7.23
N GLY A 241 -21.81 2.79 6.42
CA GLY A 241 -21.15 4.08 6.64
C GLY A 241 -21.79 4.87 7.78
#